data_08a21d7a28f9171457ffacb6eb5b0876
#
_entry.id   08a21d7a28f9171457ffacb6eb5b0876
#
_cell.length_a   1.000
_cell.length_b   1.000
_cell.length_c   1.000
_cell.angle_alpha   90.00
_cell.angle_beta   90.00
_cell.angle_gamma   90.00
#
_symmetry.space_group_name_H-M   'P 1'
#
loop_
_entity.id
_entity.type
_entity.pdbx_description
1 polymer ?
#
loop_
_entity_poly.entity_id
_entity_poly.type
_entity_poly.pdbx_seq_one_letter_code
_entity_poly.pdbx_strand_id
1 'polypeptide(L)'
;MPHIANSRRSHTAKFKAQIVIAGLAGTCSVAELCKRNDISESSYYGWRKRFILAGTSGLQRNVRRQITPPKDGSAAQRRDAELVALEARFLNHRKALNSFPNRLSEKEKISVIDLVTSSKTSIRATLERIRIPRASYYRWVRQLGETGTLQTCVRSPDYRCITEREDIKKMVFQVMHAPPSDFGFNRTTWKLNELQKAIEQSGMRVGRHSIRRIVKEAGYRWLKARKVLTSNDPEYRQKLVKIQDILGALRKQEGFFSIDEYGPFAVKQRQGKKLVPPGEQFTVPQFQKSKGVLIMTAALELSTNQVTHFYSKKKNTEEMIKLLDILREQYRHLHRIFLSWDAASWHVSKKLIENIESENARPPNLRGPTVALAPLPAGAQFLNVIEAVFSGMSRAVIHNSNYATKDEAKAAIDRYFLERNEYFQKHPKRAGNKIWGKEPSASGFSDSNNCKDPRYR
;
A
#
# COMPACT_ATOMS: atom_id res chain seq x y z
N MET A 1 -16.45 -32.74 15.21
CA MET A 1 -14.99 -32.93 15.28
C MET A 1 -14.37 -31.68 15.88
N PRO A 2 -13.67 -31.75 17.02
CA PRO A 2 -13.16 -30.59 17.71
C PRO A 2 -11.87 -30.07 17.01
N HIS A 3 -11.79 -28.77 16.82
CA HIS A 3 -10.60 -28.05 16.38
C HIS A 3 -9.47 -28.21 17.40
N ILE A 4 -8.39 -28.87 17.02
CA ILE A 4 -7.16 -28.95 17.80
C ILE A 4 -6.45 -27.61 17.67
N ALA A 5 -6.45 -26.84 18.76
CA ALA A 5 -5.66 -25.63 18.89
C ALA A 5 -4.17 -25.97 18.81
N ASN A 6 -3.48 -25.46 17.80
CA ASN A 6 -2.05 -25.61 17.61
C ASN A 6 -1.31 -24.80 18.67
N SER A 7 -0.93 -25.42 19.80
CA SER A 7 -0.11 -24.78 20.84
C SER A 7 1.28 -24.48 20.26
N ARG A 8 1.65 -23.21 20.18
CA ARG A 8 2.98 -22.75 19.77
C ARG A 8 4.03 -23.34 20.74
N ARG A 9 4.78 -24.35 20.32
CA ARG A 9 5.92 -24.89 21.08
C ARG A 9 6.94 -23.77 21.33
N SER A 10 7.21 -23.43 22.59
CA SER A 10 8.22 -22.44 22.95
C SER A 10 9.59 -23.13 23.03
N HIS A 11 10.49 -22.79 22.13
CA HIS A 11 11.86 -23.30 22.13
C HIS A 11 12.78 -22.47 23.01
N THR A 12 13.67 -23.11 23.75
CA THR A 12 14.66 -22.43 24.62
C THR A 12 15.67 -21.61 23.80
N ALA A 13 16.25 -20.57 24.40
CA ALA A 13 17.26 -19.74 23.75
C ALA A 13 18.49 -20.56 23.33
N LYS A 14 18.87 -21.57 24.14
CA LYS A 14 20.00 -22.48 23.85
C LYS A 14 19.70 -23.32 22.60
N PHE A 15 18.51 -23.90 22.50
CA PHE A 15 18.08 -24.67 21.32
C PHE A 15 18.10 -23.82 20.06
N LYS A 16 17.51 -22.60 20.09
CA LYS A 16 17.50 -21.68 18.95
C LYS A 16 18.92 -21.33 18.48
N ALA A 17 19.84 -21.08 19.42
CA ALA A 17 21.23 -20.79 19.08
C ALA A 17 21.92 -21.99 18.43
N GLN A 18 21.74 -23.20 18.93
CA GLN A 18 22.32 -24.44 18.37
C GLN A 18 21.84 -24.68 16.95
N ILE A 19 20.55 -24.54 16.67
CA ILE A 19 19.98 -24.70 15.33
C ILE A 19 20.53 -23.65 14.35
N VAL A 20 20.65 -22.40 14.80
CA VAL A 20 21.22 -21.33 13.95
C VAL A 20 22.70 -21.59 13.65
N ILE A 21 23.48 -22.03 14.64
CA ILE A 21 24.90 -22.37 14.45
C ILE A 21 25.05 -23.55 13.49
N ALA A 22 24.23 -24.62 13.64
CA ALA A 22 24.25 -25.76 12.73
C ALA A 22 23.94 -25.37 11.27
N GLY A 23 22.95 -24.48 11.07
CA GLY A 23 22.63 -23.99 9.74
C GLY A 23 23.66 -23.01 9.16
N LEU A 24 24.41 -22.29 10.00
CA LEU A 24 25.52 -21.44 9.55
C LEU A 24 26.78 -22.27 9.22
N ALA A 25 26.97 -23.42 9.88
CA ALA A 25 28.08 -24.34 9.59
C ALA A 25 27.94 -25.07 8.24
N GLY A 26 26.76 -25.03 7.61
CA GLY A 26 26.56 -25.55 6.26
C GLY A 26 26.62 -27.07 6.12
N THR A 27 26.55 -27.84 7.20
CA THR A 27 26.65 -29.31 7.20
C THR A 27 25.43 -30.01 6.58
N CYS A 28 24.30 -29.34 6.47
CA CYS A 28 23.11 -29.80 5.77
C CYS A 28 22.30 -28.59 5.25
N SER A 29 21.34 -28.83 4.35
CA SER A 29 20.47 -27.76 3.86
C SER A 29 19.57 -27.22 4.98
N VAL A 30 19.23 -25.93 4.91
CA VAL A 30 18.31 -25.29 5.90
C VAL A 30 16.96 -26.01 5.94
N ALA A 31 16.45 -26.41 4.79
CA ALA A 31 15.18 -27.15 4.69
C ALA A 31 15.25 -28.49 5.44
N GLU A 32 16.34 -29.24 5.25
CA GLU A 32 16.57 -30.51 5.94
C GLU A 32 16.78 -30.35 7.44
N LEU A 33 17.53 -29.32 7.86
CA LEU A 33 17.72 -28.97 9.26
C LEU A 33 16.39 -28.63 9.95
N CYS A 34 15.54 -27.86 9.28
CA CYS A 34 14.21 -27.50 9.76
C CYS A 34 13.30 -28.70 9.88
N LYS A 35 13.30 -29.59 8.87
CA LYS A 35 12.50 -30.83 8.88
C LYS A 35 12.93 -31.79 10.00
N ARG A 36 14.24 -31.98 10.24
CA ARG A 36 14.76 -32.82 11.33
C ARG A 36 14.38 -32.33 12.73
N ASN A 37 14.18 -31.04 12.89
CA ASN A 37 13.93 -30.41 14.21
C ASN A 37 12.49 -29.91 14.37
N ASP A 38 11.59 -30.25 13.46
CA ASP A 38 10.17 -29.87 13.46
C ASP A 38 9.93 -28.37 13.67
N ILE A 39 10.67 -27.54 12.88
CA ILE A 39 10.56 -26.09 12.88
C ILE A 39 10.34 -25.56 11.45
N SER A 40 9.62 -24.45 11.34
CA SER A 40 9.45 -23.80 10.03
C SER A 40 10.70 -23.02 9.62
N GLU A 41 10.97 -22.95 8.32
CA GLU A 41 12.08 -22.17 7.77
C GLU A 41 11.96 -20.68 8.14
N SER A 42 10.75 -20.15 8.20
CA SER A 42 10.51 -18.77 8.64
C SER A 42 10.97 -18.53 10.09
N SER A 43 10.77 -19.51 10.97
CA SER A 43 11.27 -19.47 12.35
C SER A 43 12.80 -19.51 12.41
N TYR A 44 13.44 -20.37 11.60
CA TYR A 44 14.90 -20.44 11.50
C TYR A 44 15.47 -19.09 11.03
N TYR A 45 14.97 -18.51 9.94
CA TYR A 45 15.47 -17.22 9.44
C TYR A 45 15.22 -16.07 10.43
N GLY A 46 14.10 -16.09 11.16
CA GLY A 46 13.83 -15.15 12.24
C GLY A 46 14.81 -15.28 13.43
N TRP A 47 15.19 -16.50 13.77
CA TRP A 47 16.21 -16.74 14.82
C TRP A 47 17.61 -16.39 14.34
N ARG A 48 17.98 -16.73 13.10
CA ARG A 48 19.26 -16.35 12.47
C ARG A 48 19.46 -14.84 12.46
N LYS A 49 18.45 -14.07 12.02
CA LYS A 49 18.52 -12.60 12.02
C LYS A 49 18.79 -12.05 13.42
N ARG A 50 18.06 -12.55 14.43
CA ARG A 50 18.25 -12.12 15.83
C ARG A 50 19.61 -12.54 16.41
N PHE A 51 20.09 -13.72 16.07
CA PHE A 51 21.39 -14.23 16.51
C PHE A 51 22.54 -13.39 15.94
N ILE A 52 22.51 -13.09 14.66
CA ILE A 52 23.54 -12.24 13.99
C ILE A 52 23.53 -10.84 14.59
N LEU A 53 22.35 -10.21 14.75
CA LEU A 53 22.23 -8.87 15.36
C LEU A 53 22.77 -8.82 16.79
N ALA A 54 22.44 -9.81 17.60
CA ALA A 54 22.94 -9.92 18.98
C ALA A 54 24.45 -10.17 19.02
N GLY A 55 24.97 -11.03 18.14
CA GLY A 55 26.39 -11.31 17.99
C GLY A 55 27.18 -10.07 17.56
N THR A 56 26.73 -9.36 16.53
CA THR A 56 27.35 -8.11 16.07
C THR A 56 27.36 -7.05 17.16
N SER A 57 26.26 -6.88 17.89
CA SER A 57 26.16 -5.97 19.02
C SER A 57 27.08 -6.38 20.18
N GLY A 58 27.28 -7.69 20.38
CA GLY A 58 28.22 -8.22 21.37
C GLY A 58 29.68 -7.98 21.01
N LEU A 59 30.02 -8.15 19.73
CA LEU A 59 31.40 -7.92 19.22
C LEU A 59 31.76 -6.43 19.15
N GLN A 60 30.81 -5.53 18.97
CA GLN A 60 31.01 -4.08 19.01
C GLN A 60 31.29 -3.55 20.44
N ARG A 61 30.94 -4.31 21.47
CA ARG A 61 31.32 -3.98 22.84
C ARG A 61 32.77 -4.41 23.06
N ASN A 62 33.69 -3.47 22.82
CA ASN A 62 35.12 -3.66 23.11
C ASN A 62 35.34 -4.28 24.48
N VAL A 63 35.71 -5.54 24.50
CA VAL A 63 36.25 -6.23 25.65
C VAL A 63 37.70 -5.83 25.76
N ARG A 64 38.00 -4.72 26.43
CA ARG A 64 39.28 -4.49 27.07
C ARG A 64 39.01 -4.39 28.55
N ARG A 65 39.04 -5.53 29.22
CA ARG A 65 39.53 -5.67 30.62
C ARG A 65 39.81 -7.15 30.87
N GLN A 66 41.06 -7.50 30.76
CA GLN A 66 41.60 -8.65 31.46
C GLN A 66 41.46 -8.37 32.97
N ILE A 67 40.67 -9.19 33.64
CA ILE A 67 40.59 -9.18 35.10
C ILE A 67 41.75 -10.03 35.60
N THR A 68 42.83 -9.41 36.03
CA THR A 68 43.78 -10.05 36.93
C THR A 68 43.17 -10.15 38.33
N PRO A 69 43.17 -11.30 38.99
CA PRO A 69 42.65 -11.43 40.35
C PRO A 69 43.56 -10.73 41.35
N PRO A 70 43.01 -10.00 42.33
CA PRO A 70 43.80 -9.38 43.38
C PRO A 70 44.24 -10.43 44.39
N LYS A 71 45.50 -10.33 44.80
CA LYS A 71 46.03 -11.02 45.98
C LYS A 71 45.67 -10.21 47.23
N ASP A 72 45.12 -10.94 48.17
CA ASP A 72 44.94 -10.62 49.60
C ASP A 72 44.03 -9.47 50.04
N GLY A 73 43.03 -9.86 50.79
CA GLY A 73 42.54 -9.35 51.98
C GLY A 73 41.16 -8.95 52.26
N SER A 74 40.54 -8.88 53.13
CA SER A 74 39.26 -8.96 53.83
C SER A 74 38.35 -7.74 53.79
N ALA A 75 38.84 -6.51 53.67
CA ALA A 75 37.98 -5.30 53.67
C ALA A 75 37.68 -4.75 52.26
N ALA A 76 38.64 -4.89 51.32
CA ALA A 76 38.44 -4.48 49.93
C ALA A 76 37.47 -5.42 49.18
N GLN A 77 37.51 -6.71 49.50
CA GLN A 77 36.61 -7.72 48.89
C GLN A 77 35.14 -7.52 49.28
N ARG A 78 34.83 -7.16 50.56
CA ARG A 78 33.45 -6.85 50.98
C ARG A 78 32.91 -5.61 50.27
N ARG A 79 33.73 -4.57 50.09
CA ARG A 79 33.29 -3.34 49.38
C ARG A 79 33.15 -3.53 47.89
N ASP A 80 33.98 -4.36 47.25
CA ASP A 80 33.82 -4.73 45.86
C ASP A 80 32.57 -5.62 45.65
N ALA A 81 32.24 -6.49 46.61
CA ALA A 81 31.01 -7.29 46.58
C ALA A 81 29.73 -6.41 46.71
N GLU A 82 29.76 -5.38 47.57
CA GLU A 82 28.66 -4.41 47.68
C GLU A 82 28.48 -3.57 46.42
N LEU A 83 29.59 -3.12 45.82
CA LEU A 83 29.57 -2.40 44.56
C LEU A 83 29.05 -3.26 43.41
N VAL A 84 29.44 -4.55 43.37
CA VAL A 84 28.96 -5.51 42.37
C VAL A 84 27.44 -5.81 42.59
N ALA A 85 27.01 -5.95 43.85
CA ALA A 85 25.61 -6.15 44.18
C ALA A 85 24.73 -4.93 43.80
N LEU A 86 25.26 -3.72 44.04
CA LEU A 86 24.59 -2.47 43.63
C LEU A 86 24.57 -2.32 42.10
N GLU A 87 25.68 -2.63 41.45
CA GLU A 87 25.77 -2.64 39.98
C GLU A 87 24.77 -3.63 39.37
N ALA A 88 24.66 -4.84 39.91
CA ALA A 88 23.70 -5.84 39.49
C ALA A 88 22.23 -5.37 39.73
N ARG A 89 21.98 -4.74 40.88
CA ARG A 89 20.67 -4.17 41.21
C ARG A 89 20.26 -3.03 40.26
N PHE A 90 21.17 -2.13 39.97
CA PHE A 90 20.90 -1.03 39.00
C PHE A 90 20.81 -1.51 37.56
N LEU A 91 21.60 -2.51 37.14
CA LEU A 91 21.51 -3.12 35.83
C LEU A 91 20.20 -3.87 35.62
N ASN A 92 19.72 -4.60 36.63
CA ASN A 92 18.46 -5.31 36.60
C ASN A 92 17.28 -4.33 36.60
N HIS A 93 17.35 -3.26 37.35
CA HIS A 93 16.33 -2.20 37.37
C HIS A 93 16.28 -1.45 36.02
N ARG A 94 17.41 -1.22 35.36
CA ARG A 94 17.49 -0.66 34.00
C ARG A 94 16.90 -1.59 32.94
N LYS A 95 17.11 -2.90 33.04
CA LYS A 95 16.52 -3.88 32.11
C LYS A 95 14.99 -3.98 32.25
N ALA A 96 14.49 -3.88 33.48
CA ALA A 96 13.07 -3.95 33.77
C ALA A 96 12.30 -2.71 33.32
N LEU A 97 12.91 -1.52 33.37
CA LEU A 97 12.20 -0.24 33.13
C LEU A 97 12.48 0.40 31.77
N ASN A 98 13.44 -0.13 30.99
CA ASN A 98 13.85 0.45 29.69
C ASN A 98 14.07 1.97 29.75
N SER A 99 14.55 2.51 30.88
CA SER A 99 14.50 3.92 31.22
C SER A 99 15.81 4.48 31.79
N PHE A 100 16.09 5.72 31.40
CA PHE A 100 17.21 6.56 31.81
C PHE A 100 17.23 6.84 33.33
N PRO A 101 18.41 7.25 33.89
CA PRO A 101 18.62 7.51 35.33
C PRO A 101 17.70 8.60 35.95
N ASN A 102 16.88 9.26 35.15
CA ASN A 102 15.91 10.25 35.66
C ASN A 102 14.71 9.66 36.42
N ARG A 103 14.63 8.32 36.53
CA ARG A 103 13.53 7.62 37.23
C ARG A 103 13.99 6.84 38.45
N LEU A 104 15.16 7.13 39.00
CA LEU A 104 15.52 6.59 40.30
C LEU A 104 14.65 7.21 41.38
N SER A 105 14.15 6.35 42.30
CA SER A 105 13.42 6.79 43.48
C SER A 105 14.32 7.63 44.39
N GLU A 106 13.72 8.40 45.27
CA GLU A 106 14.45 9.20 46.26
C GLU A 106 15.43 8.35 47.06
N LYS A 107 14.97 7.18 47.58
CA LYS A 107 15.80 6.23 48.32
C LYS A 107 17.00 5.74 47.51
N GLU A 108 16.84 5.45 46.25
CA GLU A 108 17.94 5.02 45.36
C GLU A 108 18.94 6.15 45.10
N LYS A 109 18.47 7.39 44.93
CA LYS A 109 19.33 8.56 44.79
C LYS A 109 20.19 8.81 46.04
N ILE A 110 19.58 8.69 47.23
CA ILE A 110 20.29 8.81 48.52
C ILE A 110 21.32 7.68 48.62
N SER A 111 20.95 6.43 48.36
CA SER A 111 21.87 5.29 48.38
C SER A 111 23.09 5.49 47.45
N VAL A 112 22.89 6.12 46.29
CA VAL A 112 23.99 6.45 45.37
C VAL A 112 24.89 7.54 45.95
N ILE A 113 24.34 8.58 46.59
CA ILE A 113 25.12 9.65 47.23
C ILE A 113 25.95 9.04 48.38
N ASP A 114 25.34 8.24 49.23
CA ASP A 114 26.01 7.59 50.35
C ASP A 114 27.12 6.65 49.88
N LEU A 115 26.89 5.86 48.86
CA LEU A 115 27.87 5.00 48.26
C LEU A 115 29.08 5.78 47.73
N VAL A 116 28.84 6.87 46.98
CA VAL A 116 29.92 7.70 46.42
C VAL A 116 30.68 8.40 47.52
N THR A 117 30.03 8.87 48.59
CA THR A 117 30.66 9.56 49.71
C THR A 117 31.46 8.60 50.57
N SER A 118 31.00 7.37 50.78
CA SER A 118 31.69 6.34 51.59
C SER A 118 32.77 5.58 50.81
N SER A 119 32.81 5.71 49.50
CA SER A 119 33.78 4.99 48.66
C SER A 119 35.22 5.57 48.84
N LYS A 120 36.21 4.69 48.93
CA LYS A 120 37.66 5.08 48.91
C LYS A 120 38.17 5.37 47.49
N THR A 121 37.34 5.17 46.46
CA THR A 121 37.68 5.45 45.08
C THR A 121 37.23 6.86 44.68
N SER A 122 37.81 7.40 43.61
CA SER A 122 37.42 8.72 43.14
C SER A 122 35.93 8.74 42.71
N ILE A 123 35.24 9.84 42.97
CA ILE A 123 33.83 10.06 42.56
C ILE A 123 33.64 9.69 41.11
N ARG A 124 34.60 10.04 40.25
CA ARG A 124 34.53 9.71 38.81
C ARG A 124 34.51 8.20 38.56
N ALA A 125 35.45 7.46 39.17
CA ALA A 125 35.54 6.02 38.98
C ALA A 125 34.33 5.28 39.51
N THR A 126 33.81 5.71 40.69
CA THR A 126 32.58 5.13 41.27
C THR A 126 31.38 5.37 40.39
N LEU A 127 31.16 6.60 39.90
CA LEU A 127 30.02 6.93 39.02
C LEU A 127 30.10 6.24 37.66
N GLU A 128 31.31 6.10 37.07
CA GLU A 128 31.50 5.34 35.84
C GLU A 128 31.15 3.85 36.02
N ARG A 129 31.53 3.27 37.18
CA ARG A 129 31.24 1.86 37.50
C ARG A 129 29.73 1.61 37.64
N ILE A 130 29.01 2.49 38.34
CA ILE A 130 27.53 2.39 38.49
C ILE A 130 26.75 3.00 37.31
N ARG A 131 27.47 3.56 36.32
CA ARG A 131 26.93 4.15 35.09
C ARG A 131 25.94 5.31 35.32
N ILE A 132 26.21 6.12 36.34
CA ILE A 132 25.45 7.34 36.60
C ILE A 132 26.21 8.54 36.04
N PRO A 133 25.56 9.40 35.21
CA PRO A 133 26.19 10.62 34.71
C PRO A 133 26.59 11.55 35.87
N ARG A 134 27.83 12.09 35.84
CA ARG A 134 28.31 13.05 36.85
C ARG A 134 27.37 14.24 37.07
N ALA A 135 26.83 14.77 35.98
CA ALA A 135 25.86 15.88 36.04
C ALA A 135 24.63 15.54 36.89
N SER A 136 24.10 14.27 36.78
CA SER A 136 22.99 13.81 37.61
C SER A 136 23.33 13.71 39.07
N TYR A 137 24.51 13.16 39.40
CA TYR A 137 25.00 13.06 40.76
C TYR A 137 25.13 14.44 41.42
N TYR A 138 25.85 15.38 40.80
CA TYR A 138 26.06 16.73 41.38
C TYR A 138 24.76 17.51 41.47
N ARG A 139 23.82 17.30 40.59
CA ARG A 139 22.48 17.90 40.69
C ARG A 139 21.72 17.36 41.92
N TRP A 140 21.81 16.06 42.21
CA TRP A 140 21.18 15.49 43.39
C TRP A 140 21.85 15.96 44.67
N VAL A 141 23.19 16.02 44.73
CA VAL A 141 23.92 16.55 45.88
C VAL A 141 23.51 18.00 46.16
N ARG A 142 23.46 18.84 45.13
CA ARG A 142 23.01 20.21 45.25
C ARG A 142 21.57 20.27 45.74
N GLN A 143 20.67 19.54 45.13
CA GLN A 143 19.24 19.52 45.51
C GLN A 143 19.06 19.07 46.97
N LEU A 144 19.81 18.02 47.40
CA LEU A 144 19.75 17.56 48.78
C LEU A 144 20.24 18.65 49.76
N GLY A 145 21.32 19.36 49.41
CA GLY A 145 21.83 20.49 50.21
C GLY A 145 20.90 21.70 50.28
N GLU A 146 20.19 22.01 49.19
CA GLU A 146 19.28 23.15 49.12
C GLU A 146 17.87 22.87 49.69
N THR A 147 17.33 21.67 49.50
CA THR A 147 15.93 21.38 49.85
C THR A 147 15.76 20.30 50.90
N GLY A 148 16.83 19.62 51.29
CA GLY A 148 16.79 18.50 52.23
C GLY A 148 16.14 17.24 51.70
N THR A 149 15.58 17.24 50.46
CA THR A 149 14.90 16.12 49.86
C THR A 149 15.30 15.89 48.39
N LEU A 150 15.27 14.65 47.95
CA LEU A 150 15.46 14.28 46.55
C LEU A 150 14.16 13.88 45.90
N GLN A 151 13.03 14.23 46.51
CA GLN A 151 11.73 14.03 45.86
C GLN A 151 11.74 14.79 44.53
N THR A 152 11.46 14.05 43.49
CA THR A 152 11.14 14.66 42.21
C THR A 152 9.88 15.48 42.44
N CYS A 153 9.89 16.79 42.17
CA CYS A 153 8.65 17.59 42.18
C CYS A 153 7.56 16.75 41.52
N VAL A 154 6.61 16.27 42.32
CA VAL A 154 5.38 15.72 41.78
C VAL A 154 4.77 16.88 41.04
N ARG A 155 4.70 16.79 39.73
CA ARG A 155 3.97 17.78 38.94
C ARG A 155 2.62 17.95 39.60
N SER A 156 2.21 19.17 39.87
CA SER A 156 0.94 19.44 40.55
C SER A 156 -0.16 18.58 39.93
N PRO A 157 -1.16 18.12 40.70
CA PRO A 157 -2.29 17.35 40.18
C PRO A 157 -2.97 18.03 38.98
N ASP A 158 -2.87 19.36 38.86
CA ASP A 158 -3.40 20.15 37.76
C ASP A 158 -2.50 20.19 36.51
N TYR A 159 -1.32 19.59 36.52
CA TYR A 159 -0.49 19.53 35.32
C TYR A 159 -1.03 18.47 34.36
N ARG A 160 -2.17 18.75 33.73
CA ARG A 160 -2.62 17.98 32.58
C ARG A 160 -1.63 18.16 31.44
N CYS A 161 -1.22 17.05 30.82
CA CYS A 161 -0.40 17.13 29.62
C CYS A 161 -1.10 18.03 28.60
N ILE A 162 -0.38 18.93 27.94
CA ILE A 162 -0.93 19.85 26.92
C ILE A 162 -1.85 19.12 25.93
N THR A 163 -1.56 17.86 25.62
CA THR A 163 -2.37 17.04 24.70
C THR A 163 -3.66 16.49 25.33
N GLU A 164 -3.84 16.62 26.64
CA GLU A 164 -5.04 16.16 27.36
C GLU A 164 -6.01 17.32 27.65
N ARG A 165 -5.55 18.54 27.49
CA ARG A 165 -6.35 19.76 27.72
C ARG A 165 -7.38 19.93 26.62
N GLU A 166 -8.66 19.95 26.99
CA GLU A 166 -9.78 20.04 26.05
C GLU A 166 -9.87 21.39 25.34
N ASP A 167 -9.48 22.48 25.99
CA ASP A 167 -9.41 23.82 25.40
C ASP A 167 -8.40 23.86 24.25
N ILE A 168 -7.25 23.22 24.43
CA ILE A 168 -6.22 23.09 23.38
C ILE A 168 -6.69 22.20 22.25
N LYS A 169 -7.31 21.06 22.55
CA LYS A 169 -7.86 20.18 21.51
C LYS A 169 -8.91 20.90 20.68
N LYS A 170 -9.86 21.60 21.33
CA LYS A 170 -10.89 22.38 20.64
C LYS A 170 -10.28 23.43 19.71
N MET A 171 -9.29 24.19 20.17
CA MET A 171 -8.60 25.19 19.36
C MET A 171 -7.88 24.56 18.17
N VAL A 172 -7.14 23.47 18.40
CA VAL A 172 -6.43 22.74 17.32
C VAL A 172 -7.42 22.30 16.23
N PHE A 173 -8.56 21.71 16.60
CA PHE A 173 -9.55 21.27 15.62
C PHE A 173 -10.29 22.42 14.98
N GLN A 174 -10.63 23.48 15.70
CA GLN A 174 -11.26 24.65 15.13
C GLN A 174 -10.39 25.27 14.03
N VAL A 175 -9.11 25.50 14.32
CA VAL A 175 -8.17 26.05 13.32
C VAL A 175 -7.93 25.06 12.19
N MET A 176 -7.81 23.78 12.48
CA MET A 176 -7.54 22.74 11.45
C MET A 176 -8.71 22.58 10.46
N HIS A 177 -9.95 22.75 10.90
CA HIS A 177 -11.13 22.64 10.04
C HIS A 177 -11.41 23.92 9.23
N ALA A 178 -10.85 25.04 9.62
CA ALA A 178 -10.92 26.26 8.81
C ALA A 178 -9.88 26.22 7.68
N PRO A 179 -10.16 26.85 6.53
CA PRO A 179 -9.18 26.90 5.44
C PRO A 179 -7.95 27.73 5.84
N PRO A 180 -6.74 27.35 5.40
CA PRO A 180 -5.51 28.08 5.70
C PRO A 180 -5.55 29.57 5.28
N SER A 181 -6.34 29.91 4.25
CA SER A 181 -6.55 31.28 3.76
C SER A 181 -7.08 32.22 4.82
N ASP A 182 -7.94 31.75 5.74
CA ASP A 182 -8.53 32.56 6.80
C ASP A 182 -7.49 33.04 7.83
N PHE A 183 -6.33 32.38 7.85
CA PHE A 183 -5.17 32.72 8.69
C PHE A 183 -4.02 33.36 7.89
N GLY A 184 -4.27 33.77 6.64
CA GLY A 184 -3.29 34.45 5.79
C GLY A 184 -2.31 33.52 5.06
N PHE A 185 -2.56 32.20 5.03
CA PHE A 185 -1.73 31.25 4.31
C PHE A 185 -2.32 30.95 2.93
N ASN A 186 -1.62 31.29 1.86
CA ASN A 186 -2.06 31.00 0.48
C ASN A 186 -1.89 29.48 0.16
N ARG A 187 -2.77 28.66 0.75
CA ARG A 187 -2.78 27.20 0.62
C ARG A 187 -4.18 26.62 0.74
N THR A 188 -4.38 25.47 0.11
CA THR A 188 -5.62 24.70 0.18
C THR A 188 -5.61 23.63 1.29
N THR A 189 -4.42 23.31 1.84
CA THR A 189 -4.25 22.30 2.88
C THR A 189 -3.22 22.74 3.90
N TRP A 190 -3.41 22.37 5.15
CA TRP A 190 -2.51 22.71 6.22
C TRP A 190 -1.15 22.00 6.12
N LYS A 191 -0.06 22.76 6.32
CA LYS A 191 1.21 22.21 6.80
C LYS A 191 1.26 22.34 8.31
N LEU A 192 1.86 21.38 9.00
CA LEU A 192 1.92 21.35 10.45
C LEU A 192 2.56 22.62 11.07
N ASN A 193 3.56 23.19 10.39
CA ASN A 193 4.21 24.43 10.84
C ASN A 193 3.29 25.66 10.69
N GLU A 194 2.47 25.69 9.64
CA GLU A 194 1.51 26.77 9.39
C GLU A 194 0.33 26.65 10.34
N LEU A 195 -0.16 25.44 10.59
CA LEU A 195 -1.18 25.17 11.59
C LEU A 195 -0.73 25.61 13.00
N GLN A 196 0.54 25.36 13.36
CA GLN A 196 1.10 25.85 14.61
C GLN A 196 1.05 27.39 14.69
N LYS A 197 1.49 28.08 13.62
CA LYS A 197 1.47 29.56 13.59
C LYS A 197 0.05 30.12 13.67
N ALA A 198 -0.92 29.49 12.99
CA ALA A 198 -2.32 29.89 13.07
C ALA A 198 -2.90 29.72 14.48
N ILE A 199 -2.55 28.64 15.19
CA ILE A 199 -2.92 28.43 16.58
C ILE A 199 -2.26 29.47 17.48
N GLU A 200 -1.00 29.85 17.24
CA GLU A 200 -0.29 30.90 17.96
C GLU A 200 -0.95 32.28 17.72
N GLN A 201 -1.37 32.57 16.49
CA GLN A 201 -2.16 33.80 16.17
C GLN A 201 -3.50 33.83 16.91
N SER A 202 -4.10 32.66 17.18
CA SER A 202 -5.33 32.56 17.99
C SER A 202 -5.09 32.63 19.51
N GLY A 203 -3.88 32.98 19.96
CA GLY A 203 -3.53 33.24 21.35
C GLY A 203 -3.04 32.04 22.16
N MET A 204 -2.87 30.84 21.52
CA MET A 204 -2.38 29.63 22.21
C MET A 204 -1.02 29.17 21.72
N ARG A 205 -0.07 29.01 22.63
CA ARG A 205 1.23 28.43 22.31
C ARG A 205 1.22 26.89 22.44
N VAL A 206 1.18 26.18 21.32
CA VAL A 206 1.18 24.72 21.28
C VAL A 206 2.33 24.23 20.41
N GLY A 207 3.17 23.36 20.97
CA GLY A 207 4.30 22.80 20.23
C GLY A 207 3.83 21.88 19.10
N ARG A 208 4.57 21.90 17.98
CA ARG A 208 4.29 21.08 16.78
C ARG A 208 4.10 19.59 17.08
N HIS A 209 4.88 19.04 18.01
CA HIS A 209 4.75 17.62 18.40
C HIS A 209 3.43 17.34 19.13
N SER A 210 2.96 18.29 19.97
CA SER A 210 1.68 18.18 20.67
C SER A 210 0.51 18.26 19.69
N ILE A 211 0.55 19.20 18.74
CA ILE A 211 -0.44 19.29 17.66
C ILE A 211 -0.51 17.98 16.87
N ARG A 212 0.65 17.47 16.43
CA ARG A 212 0.72 16.21 15.70
C ARG A 212 0.15 15.05 16.51
N ARG A 213 0.39 14.99 17.81
CA ARG A 213 -0.11 13.94 18.70
C ARG A 213 -1.62 14.04 18.83
N ILE A 214 -2.18 15.23 19.10
CA ILE A 214 -3.62 15.49 19.21
C ILE A 214 -4.33 15.04 17.92
N VAL A 215 -3.86 15.49 16.77
CA VAL A 215 -4.45 15.18 15.46
C VAL A 215 -4.40 13.66 15.16
N LYS A 216 -3.27 13.01 15.49
CA LYS A 216 -3.09 11.57 15.28
C LYS A 216 -3.95 10.72 16.23
N GLU A 217 -4.03 11.10 17.50
CA GLU A 217 -4.86 10.43 18.52
C GLU A 217 -6.35 10.51 18.20
N ALA A 218 -6.79 11.62 17.60
CA ALA A 218 -8.15 11.77 17.08
C ALA A 218 -8.40 11.01 15.76
N GLY A 219 -7.44 10.22 15.26
CA GLY A 219 -7.61 9.38 14.09
C GLY A 219 -7.41 10.06 12.73
N TYR A 220 -7.07 11.36 12.71
CA TYR A 220 -6.84 12.07 11.44
C TYR A 220 -5.59 11.58 10.73
N ARG A 221 -5.71 11.41 9.42
CA ARG A 221 -4.63 10.94 8.54
C ARG A 221 -4.61 11.74 7.25
N TRP A 222 -3.44 11.95 6.69
CA TRP A 222 -3.30 12.49 5.34
C TRP A 222 -3.71 11.43 4.33
N LEU A 223 -4.84 11.64 3.67
CA LEU A 223 -5.34 10.74 2.64
C LEU A 223 -5.46 11.49 1.32
N LYS A 224 -5.05 10.83 0.23
CA LYS A 224 -5.33 11.33 -1.11
C LYS A 224 -6.83 11.14 -1.40
N ALA A 225 -7.47 12.19 -1.91
CA ALA A 225 -8.85 12.10 -2.35
C ALA A 225 -9.04 10.93 -3.33
N ARG A 226 -9.99 10.08 -3.05
CA ARG A 226 -10.36 8.97 -3.93
C ARG A 226 -11.26 9.51 -5.02
N LYS A 227 -10.87 9.29 -6.29
CA LYS A 227 -11.75 9.60 -7.41
C LYS A 227 -12.98 8.69 -7.37
N VAL A 228 -14.15 9.28 -7.40
CA VAL A 228 -15.42 8.57 -7.59
C VAL A 228 -15.71 8.58 -9.08
N LEU A 229 -16.09 7.41 -9.60
CA LEU A 229 -16.48 7.25 -11.00
C LEU A 229 -17.87 7.82 -11.16
N THR A 230 -18.02 8.85 -11.97
CA THR A 230 -19.29 9.54 -12.23
C THR A 230 -19.56 9.61 -13.73
N SER A 231 -20.81 9.75 -14.09
CA SER A 231 -21.27 9.97 -15.47
C SER A 231 -22.02 11.30 -15.57
N ASN A 232 -21.89 11.97 -16.70
CA ASN A 232 -22.65 13.18 -17.02
C ASN A 232 -23.91 12.90 -17.84
N ASP A 233 -24.25 11.63 -18.04
CA ASP A 233 -25.45 11.23 -18.78
C ASP A 233 -26.70 11.41 -17.93
N PRO A 234 -27.69 12.19 -18.35
CA PRO A 234 -28.97 12.33 -17.65
C PRO A 234 -29.77 11.03 -17.61
N GLU A 235 -29.58 10.13 -18.57
CA GLU A 235 -30.24 8.83 -18.68
C GLU A 235 -29.38 7.67 -18.17
N TYR A 236 -28.36 7.96 -17.37
CA TYR A 236 -27.39 6.96 -16.88
C TYR A 236 -28.06 5.68 -16.36
N ARG A 237 -29.05 5.83 -15.47
CA ARG A 237 -29.77 4.69 -14.89
C ARG A 237 -30.54 3.90 -15.92
N GLN A 238 -31.30 4.58 -16.79
CA GLN A 238 -32.14 3.92 -17.79
C GLN A 238 -31.28 3.09 -18.76
N LYS A 239 -30.17 3.65 -19.23
CA LYS A 239 -29.24 2.96 -20.12
C LYS A 239 -28.56 1.78 -19.42
N LEU A 240 -28.16 1.94 -18.16
CA LEU A 240 -27.54 0.85 -17.38
C LEU A 240 -28.52 -0.30 -17.14
N VAL A 241 -29.76 0.00 -16.73
CA VAL A 241 -30.82 -1.00 -16.54
C VAL A 241 -31.11 -1.72 -17.87
N LYS A 242 -31.26 -1.00 -18.97
CA LYS A 242 -31.49 -1.61 -20.30
C LYS A 242 -30.36 -2.59 -20.66
N ILE A 243 -29.10 -2.25 -20.41
CA ILE A 243 -27.95 -3.14 -20.63
C ILE A 243 -28.04 -4.38 -19.73
N GLN A 244 -28.38 -4.20 -18.47
CA GLN A 244 -28.49 -5.30 -17.49
C GLN A 244 -29.66 -6.23 -17.85
N ASP A 245 -30.78 -5.69 -18.31
CA ASP A 245 -31.94 -6.46 -18.76
C ASP A 245 -31.60 -7.30 -20.00
N ILE A 246 -30.89 -6.71 -20.99
CA ILE A 246 -30.41 -7.45 -22.17
C ILE A 246 -29.49 -8.58 -21.73
N LEU A 247 -28.50 -8.29 -20.88
CA LEU A 247 -27.56 -9.30 -20.39
C LEU A 247 -28.22 -10.39 -19.55
N GLY A 248 -29.27 -10.03 -18.76
CA GLY A 248 -30.06 -10.94 -17.94
C GLY A 248 -30.93 -11.91 -18.76
N ALA A 249 -31.39 -11.45 -19.91
CA ALA A 249 -32.27 -12.19 -20.83
C ALA A 249 -31.53 -12.78 -22.05
N LEU A 250 -30.20 -12.66 -22.12
CA LEU A 250 -29.39 -13.07 -23.26
C LEU A 250 -29.54 -14.56 -23.55
N ARG A 251 -29.91 -14.91 -24.78
CA ARG A 251 -30.11 -16.29 -25.24
C ARG A 251 -28.83 -16.88 -25.79
N LYS A 252 -28.77 -18.22 -25.93
CA LYS A 252 -27.59 -18.93 -26.48
C LYS A 252 -27.22 -18.51 -27.91
N GLN A 253 -28.20 -18.06 -28.68
CA GLN A 253 -28.02 -17.61 -30.08
C GLN A 253 -27.89 -16.08 -30.18
N GLU A 254 -27.62 -15.41 -29.10
CA GLU A 254 -27.37 -13.97 -29.01
C GLU A 254 -26.01 -13.72 -28.39
N GLY A 255 -25.32 -12.69 -28.88
CA GLY A 255 -24.03 -12.25 -28.34
C GLY A 255 -24.08 -10.80 -27.88
N PHE A 256 -23.41 -10.47 -26.81
CA PHE A 256 -23.26 -9.10 -26.33
C PHE A 256 -21.79 -8.67 -26.39
N PHE A 257 -21.50 -7.63 -27.13
CA PHE A 257 -20.14 -7.16 -27.41
C PHE A 257 -19.86 -5.81 -26.76
N SER A 258 -18.77 -5.75 -26.00
CA SER A 258 -18.16 -4.51 -25.54
C SER A 258 -17.09 -4.11 -26.56
N ILE A 259 -17.19 -2.92 -27.12
CA ILE A 259 -16.34 -2.45 -28.24
C ILE A 259 -15.61 -1.18 -27.84
N ASP A 260 -14.35 -1.07 -28.28
CA ASP A 260 -13.54 0.14 -28.13
C ASP A 260 -12.28 0.11 -29.02
N GLU A 261 -11.58 1.25 -29.10
CA GLU A 261 -10.34 1.38 -29.79
C GLU A 261 -9.16 1.62 -28.83
N TYR A 262 -8.17 0.73 -28.88
CA TYR A 262 -6.90 0.90 -28.17
C TYR A 262 -5.94 1.77 -28.98
N GLY A 263 -5.56 2.89 -28.43
CA GLY A 263 -4.64 3.82 -29.09
C GLY A 263 -5.28 5.16 -29.50
N PRO A 264 -4.61 6.00 -30.30
CA PRO A 264 -3.29 5.76 -30.92
C PRO A 264 -2.16 5.60 -29.89
N PHE A 265 -1.35 4.58 -30.04
CA PHE A 265 -0.16 4.43 -29.22
C PHE A 265 1.11 4.37 -30.06
N ALA A 266 2.14 5.10 -29.63
CA ALA A 266 3.43 5.12 -30.30
C ALA A 266 4.25 3.87 -29.90
N VAL A 267 4.79 3.17 -30.90
CA VAL A 267 5.71 2.05 -30.71
C VAL A 267 7.07 2.58 -30.33
N LYS A 268 7.41 2.50 -29.06
CA LYS A 268 8.68 2.93 -28.46
C LYS A 268 8.88 2.18 -27.16
N GLN A 269 10.06 2.23 -26.58
CA GLN A 269 10.31 1.61 -25.28
C GLN A 269 9.35 2.17 -24.22
N ARG A 270 8.67 1.27 -23.52
CA ARG A 270 7.67 1.61 -22.52
C ARG A 270 8.16 1.23 -21.12
N GLN A 271 7.94 2.12 -20.17
CA GLN A 271 8.17 1.82 -18.77
C GLN A 271 7.05 0.90 -18.24
N GLY A 272 7.40 0.06 -17.29
CA GLY A 272 6.47 -0.84 -16.61
C GLY A 272 7.09 -1.40 -15.34
N LYS A 273 6.33 -2.19 -14.60
CA LYS A 273 6.85 -2.91 -13.42
C LYS A 273 7.54 -4.19 -13.88
N LYS A 274 8.76 -4.42 -13.45
CA LYS A 274 9.47 -5.70 -13.63
C LYS A 274 10.30 -6.03 -12.39
N LEU A 275 10.72 -7.28 -12.27
CA LEU A 275 11.67 -7.69 -11.25
C LEU A 275 13.07 -7.19 -11.64
N VAL A 276 13.73 -6.52 -10.72
CA VAL A 276 15.11 -6.02 -10.87
C VAL A 276 15.94 -6.50 -9.68
N PRO A 277 17.22 -6.83 -9.89
CA PRO A 277 18.12 -7.16 -8.80
C PRO A 277 18.24 -6.04 -7.76
N PRO A 278 18.56 -6.36 -6.49
CA PRO A 278 18.79 -5.34 -5.48
C PRO A 278 19.92 -4.38 -5.88
N GLY A 279 19.66 -3.07 -5.78
CA GLY A 279 20.62 -2.02 -6.14
C GLY A 279 20.59 -1.60 -7.61
N GLU A 280 19.87 -2.31 -8.48
CA GLU A 280 19.66 -1.90 -9.86
C GLU A 280 18.39 -1.08 -10.03
N GLN A 281 18.38 -0.20 -11.02
CA GLN A 281 17.22 0.60 -11.41
C GLN A 281 16.99 0.47 -12.90
N PHE A 282 15.80 0.03 -13.29
CA PHE A 282 15.38 0.03 -14.69
C PHE A 282 14.94 1.43 -15.10
N THR A 283 15.57 1.96 -16.16
CA THR A 283 15.29 3.28 -16.70
C THR A 283 14.87 3.20 -18.16
N VAL A 284 14.02 4.15 -18.57
CA VAL A 284 13.57 4.30 -19.95
C VAL A 284 13.83 5.74 -20.36
N PRO A 285 14.47 6.00 -21.52
CA PRO A 285 14.73 7.35 -21.99
C PRO A 285 13.44 8.16 -22.11
N GLN A 286 13.45 9.40 -21.64
CA GLN A 286 12.30 10.30 -21.76
C GLN A 286 12.01 10.63 -23.24
N PHE A 287 13.06 10.96 -23.97
CA PHE A 287 12.98 11.29 -25.40
C PHE A 287 13.34 10.08 -26.24
N GLN A 288 12.41 9.64 -27.08
CA GLN A 288 12.58 8.49 -27.95
C GLN A 288 11.90 8.77 -29.29
N LYS A 289 12.55 8.42 -30.40
CA LYS A 289 11.93 8.38 -31.72
C LYS A 289 10.93 7.23 -31.79
N SER A 290 9.68 7.53 -32.14
CA SER A 290 8.67 6.49 -32.36
C SER A 290 8.99 5.69 -33.62
N LYS A 291 8.79 4.38 -33.56
CA LYS A 291 8.89 3.44 -34.69
C LYS A 291 7.57 3.30 -35.46
N GLY A 292 6.61 4.16 -35.12
CA GLY A 292 5.29 4.28 -35.73
C GLY A 292 4.19 4.31 -34.69
N VAL A 293 2.96 4.49 -35.16
CA VAL A 293 1.76 4.57 -34.35
C VAL A 293 0.80 3.45 -34.75
N LEU A 294 0.15 2.84 -33.78
CA LEU A 294 -0.87 1.80 -33.97
C LEU A 294 -2.20 2.25 -33.33
N ILE A 295 -3.26 1.90 -34.00
CA ILE A 295 -4.64 1.93 -33.50
C ILE A 295 -5.19 0.53 -33.71
N MET A 296 -5.84 -0.03 -32.71
CA MET A 296 -6.47 -1.33 -32.77
C MET A 296 -7.93 -1.16 -32.35
N THR A 297 -8.86 -1.58 -33.23
CA THR A 297 -10.29 -1.66 -32.95
C THR A 297 -10.61 -3.08 -32.53
N ALA A 298 -11.31 -3.26 -31.43
CA ALA A 298 -11.61 -4.58 -30.92
C ALA A 298 -13.02 -4.68 -30.32
N ALA A 299 -13.55 -5.89 -30.33
CA ALA A 299 -14.80 -6.28 -29.73
C ALA A 299 -14.58 -7.47 -28.81
N LEU A 300 -15.11 -7.41 -27.61
CA LEU A 300 -15.13 -8.47 -26.61
C LEU A 300 -16.53 -9.06 -26.50
N GLU A 301 -16.72 -10.30 -26.87
CA GLU A 301 -17.94 -11.06 -26.59
C GLU A 301 -17.99 -11.42 -25.11
N LEU A 302 -19.04 -10.96 -24.38
CA LEU A 302 -19.04 -11.04 -22.91
C LEU A 302 -19.33 -12.44 -22.36
N SER A 303 -20.11 -13.26 -23.07
CA SER A 303 -20.52 -14.59 -22.58
C SER A 303 -19.37 -15.59 -22.65
N THR A 304 -18.64 -15.59 -23.76
CA THR A 304 -17.52 -16.51 -24.03
C THR A 304 -16.14 -15.90 -23.71
N ASN A 305 -16.12 -14.59 -23.46
CA ASN A 305 -14.89 -13.82 -23.18
C ASN A 305 -13.88 -13.86 -24.34
N GLN A 306 -14.37 -13.91 -25.59
CA GLN A 306 -13.56 -13.96 -26.80
C GLN A 306 -13.36 -12.54 -27.36
N VAL A 307 -12.15 -12.25 -27.83
CA VAL A 307 -11.78 -10.98 -28.43
C VAL A 307 -11.60 -11.12 -29.93
N THR A 308 -12.31 -10.27 -30.68
CA THR A 308 -12.08 -10.05 -32.12
C THR A 308 -11.43 -8.69 -32.29
N HIS A 309 -10.34 -8.58 -33.03
CA HIS A 309 -9.63 -7.31 -33.23
C HIS A 309 -9.02 -7.19 -34.62
N PHE A 310 -8.76 -5.95 -35.01
CA PHE A 310 -7.96 -5.63 -36.20
C PHE A 310 -7.26 -4.28 -36.01
N TYR A 311 -6.29 -3.96 -36.88
CA TYR A 311 -5.55 -2.71 -36.83
C TYR A 311 -6.20 -1.66 -37.73
N SER A 312 -6.69 -0.58 -37.12
CA SER A 312 -7.34 0.53 -37.79
C SER A 312 -6.32 1.58 -38.23
N LYS A 313 -6.63 2.29 -39.31
CA LYS A 313 -5.84 3.43 -39.74
C LYS A 313 -6.23 4.71 -39.00
N LYS A 314 -7.51 4.84 -38.64
CA LYS A 314 -8.13 6.00 -37.99
C LYS A 314 -9.18 5.51 -37.00
N LYS A 315 -9.63 6.39 -36.13
CA LYS A 315 -10.86 6.22 -35.34
C LYS A 315 -11.98 6.96 -36.06
N ASN A 316 -12.80 6.24 -36.80
CA ASN A 316 -13.88 6.79 -37.58
C ASN A 316 -14.97 5.76 -37.85
N THR A 317 -16.09 6.24 -38.40
CA THR A 317 -17.25 5.43 -38.76
C THR A 317 -16.94 4.29 -39.74
N GLU A 318 -16.02 4.49 -40.67
CA GLU A 318 -15.68 3.47 -41.68
C GLU A 318 -15.00 2.25 -41.05
N GLU A 319 -14.08 2.49 -40.11
CA GLU A 319 -13.45 1.39 -39.37
C GLU A 319 -14.44 0.67 -38.45
N MET A 320 -15.47 1.38 -37.92
CA MET A 320 -16.56 0.75 -37.19
C MET A 320 -17.45 -0.13 -38.10
N ILE A 321 -17.81 0.31 -39.29
CA ILE A 321 -18.54 -0.51 -40.28
C ILE A 321 -17.72 -1.76 -40.61
N LYS A 322 -16.44 -1.63 -40.84
CA LYS A 322 -15.53 -2.76 -41.06
C LYS A 322 -15.52 -3.75 -39.89
N LEU A 323 -15.54 -3.26 -38.64
CA LEU A 323 -15.69 -4.12 -37.46
C LEU A 323 -17.00 -4.89 -37.50
N LEU A 324 -18.10 -4.21 -37.84
CA LEU A 324 -19.41 -4.85 -37.95
C LEU A 324 -19.44 -5.99 -39.00
N ASP A 325 -18.82 -5.76 -40.15
CA ASP A 325 -18.73 -6.79 -41.19
C ASP A 325 -17.93 -8.01 -40.72
N ILE A 326 -16.82 -7.78 -40.01
CA ILE A 326 -16.02 -8.85 -39.40
C ILE A 326 -16.86 -9.63 -38.35
N LEU A 327 -17.57 -8.92 -37.47
CA LEU A 327 -18.40 -9.56 -36.44
C LEU A 327 -19.56 -10.33 -37.04
N ARG A 328 -20.24 -9.80 -38.06
CA ARG A 328 -21.34 -10.49 -38.78
C ARG A 328 -20.84 -11.79 -39.43
N GLU A 329 -19.65 -11.78 -40.03
CA GLU A 329 -19.07 -12.96 -40.64
C GLU A 329 -18.64 -13.98 -39.59
N GLN A 330 -17.90 -13.56 -38.60
CA GLN A 330 -17.36 -14.44 -37.56
C GLN A 330 -18.42 -15.07 -36.69
N TYR A 331 -19.53 -14.33 -36.42
CA TYR A 331 -20.62 -14.75 -35.57
C TYR A 331 -21.91 -15.07 -36.39
N ARG A 332 -21.77 -15.50 -37.62
CA ARG A 332 -22.87 -15.82 -38.52
C ARG A 332 -23.85 -16.87 -37.96
N HIS A 333 -23.40 -17.68 -37.03
CA HIS A 333 -24.17 -18.69 -36.30
C HIS A 333 -25.14 -18.11 -35.27
N LEU A 334 -24.97 -16.83 -34.89
CA LEU A 334 -25.87 -16.12 -33.99
C LEU A 334 -27.03 -15.51 -34.74
N HIS A 335 -28.16 -15.37 -34.07
CA HIS A 335 -29.32 -14.67 -34.63
C HIS A 335 -29.24 -13.16 -34.43
N ARG A 336 -28.65 -12.72 -33.27
CA ARG A 336 -28.55 -11.31 -32.92
C ARG A 336 -27.25 -11.04 -32.16
N ILE A 337 -26.72 -9.86 -32.43
CA ILE A 337 -25.61 -9.31 -31.65
C ILE A 337 -26.00 -7.95 -31.08
N PHE A 338 -25.71 -7.74 -29.81
CA PHE A 338 -25.87 -6.46 -29.13
C PHE A 338 -24.49 -5.80 -29.04
N LEU A 339 -24.44 -4.51 -29.40
CA LEU A 339 -23.18 -3.76 -29.41
C LEU A 339 -23.21 -2.65 -28.37
N SER A 340 -22.25 -2.66 -27.50
CA SER A 340 -22.07 -1.67 -26.46
C SER A 340 -20.70 -0.98 -26.64
N TRP A 341 -20.73 0.32 -26.74
CA TRP A 341 -19.58 1.21 -26.90
C TRP A 341 -19.81 2.53 -26.17
N ASP A 342 -18.76 3.35 -26.07
CA ASP A 342 -18.86 4.68 -25.49
C ASP A 342 -19.59 5.67 -26.41
N ALA A 343 -19.84 6.88 -25.92
CA ALA A 343 -20.56 7.92 -26.63
C ALA A 343 -19.68 8.72 -27.62
N ALA A 344 -18.68 8.10 -28.23
CA ALA A 344 -17.88 8.76 -29.25
C ALA A 344 -18.72 9.09 -30.50
N SER A 345 -18.45 10.23 -31.14
CA SER A 345 -19.29 10.74 -32.26
C SER A 345 -19.37 9.80 -33.45
N TRP A 346 -18.33 9.04 -33.73
CA TRP A 346 -18.31 8.05 -34.83
C TRP A 346 -19.12 6.79 -34.50
N HIS A 347 -19.42 6.50 -33.22
CA HIS A 347 -20.29 5.41 -32.77
C HIS A 347 -21.79 5.73 -32.89
N VAL A 348 -22.13 7.00 -33.02
CA VAL A 348 -23.54 7.47 -33.17
C VAL A 348 -23.75 8.19 -34.50
N SER A 349 -22.83 8.01 -35.46
CA SER A 349 -22.95 8.66 -36.75
C SER A 349 -24.13 8.13 -37.57
N LYS A 350 -24.80 9.03 -38.29
CA LYS A 350 -25.93 8.68 -39.16
C LYS A 350 -25.58 7.55 -40.14
N LYS A 351 -24.40 7.64 -40.79
CA LYS A 351 -23.87 6.63 -41.72
C LYS A 351 -23.76 5.24 -41.09
N LEU A 352 -23.36 5.13 -39.80
CA LEU A 352 -23.26 3.86 -39.11
C LEU A 352 -24.66 3.28 -38.83
N ILE A 353 -25.58 4.11 -38.37
CA ILE A 353 -26.95 3.69 -38.09
C ILE A 353 -27.66 3.22 -39.37
N GLU A 354 -27.57 3.98 -40.45
CA GLU A 354 -28.11 3.62 -41.78
C GLU A 354 -27.51 2.28 -42.29
N ASN A 355 -26.20 2.06 -42.08
CA ASN A 355 -25.57 0.78 -42.45
C ASN A 355 -26.19 -0.37 -41.62
N ILE A 356 -26.34 -0.19 -40.30
CA ILE A 356 -26.90 -1.22 -39.43
C ILE A 356 -28.36 -1.53 -39.85
N GLU A 357 -29.17 -0.52 -40.11
CA GLU A 357 -30.58 -0.67 -40.50
C GLU A 357 -30.71 -1.36 -41.86
N SER A 358 -29.93 -0.92 -42.85
CA SER A 358 -29.96 -1.53 -44.20
C SER A 358 -29.55 -2.99 -44.21
N GLU A 359 -28.49 -3.33 -43.45
CA GLU A 359 -28.04 -4.72 -43.32
C GLU A 359 -29.03 -5.57 -42.52
N ASN A 360 -29.65 -5.03 -41.46
CA ASN A 360 -30.69 -5.73 -40.71
C ASN A 360 -31.95 -6.01 -41.53
N ALA A 361 -32.26 -5.16 -42.52
CA ALA A 361 -33.43 -5.29 -43.41
C ALA A 361 -33.24 -6.38 -44.48
N ARG A 362 -32.02 -6.88 -44.72
CA ARG A 362 -31.78 -7.96 -45.70
C ARG A 362 -32.48 -9.26 -45.31
N PRO A 363 -32.87 -10.09 -46.25
CA PRO A 363 -33.43 -11.41 -45.98
C PRO A 363 -32.53 -12.28 -45.11
N PRO A 364 -33.07 -13.13 -44.22
CA PRO A 364 -32.27 -13.95 -43.27
C PRO A 364 -31.23 -14.84 -43.92
N ASN A 365 -31.45 -15.32 -45.12
CA ASN A 365 -30.50 -16.16 -45.89
C ASN A 365 -29.33 -15.38 -46.50
N LEU A 366 -29.45 -14.05 -46.59
CA LEU A 366 -28.43 -13.17 -47.18
C LEU A 366 -27.70 -12.30 -46.16
N ARG A 367 -28.10 -12.34 -44.89
CA ARG A 367 -27.51 -11.53 -43.81
C ARG A 367 -26.84 -12.38 -42.76
N GLY A 368 -25.92 -11.78 -42.03
CA GLY A 368 -25.44 -12.30 -40.76
C GLY A 368 -26.43 -12.04 -39.61
N PRO A 369 -26.02 -12.07 -38.36
CA PRO A 369 -26.84 -11.73 -37.19
C PRO A 369 -27.38 -10.30 -37.28
N THR A 370 -28.61 -10.09 -36.80
CA THR A 370 -29.14 -8.73 -36.66
C THR A 370 -28.33 -7.99 -35.58
N VAL A 371 -28.09 -6.70 -35.81
CA VAL A 371 -27.36 -5.83 -34.88
C VAL A 371 -28.33 -4.97 -34.11
N ALA A 372 -28.23 -4.97 -32.80
CA ALA A 372 -28.96 -4.08 -31.90
C ALA A 372 -28.01 -3.24 -31.05
N LEU A 373 -28.31 -1.97 -30.85
CA LEU A 373 -27.44 -1.06 -30.10
C LEU A 373 -27.83 -1.00 -28.62
N ALA A 374 -26.82 -1.11 -27.77
CA ALA A 374 -26.89 -0.96 -26.31
C ALA A 374 -25.79 -0.02 -25.84
N PRO A 375 -25.82 1.28 -26.23
CA PRO A 375 -24.73 2.21 -25.95
C PRO A 375 -24.58 2.45 -24.45
N LEU A 376 -23.33 2.62 -24.01
CA LEU A 376 -23.01 3.00 -22.64
C LEU A 376 -23.49 4.42 -22.35
N PRO A 377 -23.81 4.73 -21.09
CA PRO A 377 -24.05 6.11 -20.67
C PRO A 377 -22.84 7.00 -20.98
N ALA A 378 -23.07 8.24 -21.38
CA ALA A 378 -22.01 9.20 -21.66
C ALA A 378 -21.13 9.43 -20.41
N GLY A 379 -19.80 9.50 -20.61
CA GLY A 379 -18.83 9.65 -19.52
C GLY A 379 -18.69 8.42 -18.60
N ALA A 380 -19.32 7.29 -18.93
CA ALA A 380 -19.27 6.06 -18.16
C ALA A 380 -18.32 5.00 -18.75
N GLN A 381 -17.13 5.41 -19.23
CA GLN A 381 -16.12 4.49 -19.80
C GLN A 381 -15.75 3.36 -18.84
N PHE A 382 -15.84 3.58 -17.53
CA PHE A 382 -15.63 2.54 -16.51
C PHE A 382 -16.59 1.34 -16.58
N LEU A 383 -17.70 1.46 -17.34
CA LEU A 383 -18.60 0.37 -17.69
C LEU A 383 -18.13 -0.40 -18.93
N ASN A 384 -17.21 0.16 -19.71
CA ASN A 384 -16.70 -0.49 -20.91
C ASN A 384 -15.76 -1.65 -20.52
N VAL A 385 -16.27 -2.87 -20.66
CA VAL A 385 -15.59 -4.08 -20.17
C VAL A 385 -14.28 -4.34 -20.90
N ILE A 386 -14.20 -4.02 -22.19
CA ILE A 386 -13.02 -4.26 -23.02
C ILE A 386 -11.81 -3.44 -22.56
N GLU A 387 -12.00 -2.29 -21.87
CA GLU A 387 -10.89 -1.50 -21.32
C GLU A 387 -10.05 -2.31 -20.32
N ALA A 388 -10.68 -3.21 -19.55
CA ALA A 388 -9.98 -4.10 -18.63
C ALA A 388 -9.11 -5.11 -19.40
N VAL A 389 -9.56 -5.56 -20.56
CA VAL A 389 -8.80 -6.44 -21.47
C VAL A 389 -7.61 -5.69 -22.07
N PHE A 390 -7.81 -4.47 -22.54
CA PHE A 390 -6.73 -3.61 -23.03
C PHE A 390 -5.68 -3.33 -21.96
N SER A 391 -6.11 -3.09 -20.72
CA SER A 391 -5.22 -2.94 -19.59
C SER A 391 -4.41 -4.22 -19.32
N GLY A 392 -5.02 -5.40 -19.48
CA GLY A 392 -4.35 -6.70 -19.37
C GLY A 392 -3.30 -6.88 -20.46
N MET A 393 -3.68 -6.69 -21.71
CA MET A 393 -2.81 -6.75 -22.89
C MET A 393 -1.64 -5.76 -22.76
N SER A 394 -1.92 -4.52 -22.39
CA SER A 394 -0.89 -3.50 -22.22
C SER A 394 0.16 -3.88 -21.17
N ARG A 395 -0.26 -4.44 -20.04
CA ARG A 395 0.67 -4.95 -19.02
C ARG A 395 1.47 -6.15 -19.49
N ALA A 396 0.87 -7.01 -20.30
CA ALA A 396 1.50 -8.25 -20.74
C ALA A 396 2.55 -8.01 -21.85
N VAL A 397 2.21 -7.20 -22.86
CA VAL A 397 3.01 -7.11 -24.10
C VAL A 397 3.44 -5.70 -24.46
N ILE A 398 2.89 -4.64 -23.87
CA ILE A 398 3.31 -3.26 -24.14
C ILE A 398 4.26 -2.71 -23.07
N HIS A 399 3.96 -2.94 -21.78
CA HIS A 399 4.85 -2.51 -20.71
C HIS A 399 6.17 -3.26 -20.78
N ASN A 400 7.28 -2.57 -20.54
CA ASN A 400 8.66 -3.07 -20.66
C ASN A 400 9.05 -3.53 -22.07
N SER A 401 8.22 -3.25 -23.10
CA SER A 401 8.54 -3.60 -24.49
C SER A 401 9.55 -2.61 -25.10
N ASN A 402 10.28 -3.10 -26.10
CA ASN A 402 11.16 -2.31 -26.97
C ASN A 402 11.14 -2.86 -28.38
N TYR A 403 9.96 -2.98 -28.97
CA TYR A 403 9.78 -3.52 -30.32
C TYR A 403 10.58 -2.74 -31.37
N ALA A 404 11.20 -3.43 -32.29
CA ALA A 404 11.98 -2.82 -33.37
C ALA A 404 11.08 -2.20 -34.45
N THR A 405 9.89 -2.78 -34.68
CA THR A 405 8.96 -2.37 -35.74
C THR A 405 7.51 -2.35 -35.24
N LYS A 406 6.61 -1.76 -36.02
CA LYS A 406 5.16 -1.86 -35.78
C LYS A 406 4.66 -3.29 -35.92
N ASP A 407 5.20 -4.05 -36.86
CA ASP A 407 4.73 -5.41 -37.17
C ASP A 407 5.14 -6.41 -36.08
N GLU A 408 6.30 -6.20 -35.46
CA GLU A 408 6.69 -6.94 -34.26
C GLU A 408 5.72 -6.66 -33.09
N ALA A 409 5.34 -5.40 -32.90
CA ALA A 409 4.37 -5.03 -31.88
C ALA A 409 2.97 -5.63 -32.15
N LYS A 410 2.52 -5.64 -33.42
CA LYS A 410 1.28 -6.29 -33.82
C LYS A 410 1.33 -7.79 -33.55
N ALA A 411 2.38 -8.47 -34.00
CA ALA A 411 2.54 -9.91 -33.80
C ALA A 411 2.51 -10.30 -32.32
N ALA A 412 3.07 -9.47 -31.44
CA ALA A 412 3.00 -9.70 -30.00
C ALA A 412 1.57 -9.54 -29.43
N ILE A 413 0.83 -8.54 -29.92
CA ILE A 413 -0.57 -8.32 -29.54
C ILE A 413 -1.46 -9.45 -30.06
N ASP A 414 -1.29 -9.85 -31.35
CA ASP A 414 -2.05 -10.91 -31.98
C ASP A 414 -1.87 -12.24 -31.24
N ARG A 415 -0.63 -12.58 -30.89
CA ARG A 415 -0.31 -13.75 -30.08
C ARG A 415 -0.97 -13.70 -28.71
N TYR A 416 -0.92 -12.56 -28.03
CA TYR A 416 -1.57 -12.39 -26.73
C TYR A 416 -3.08 -12.69 -26.82
N PHE A 417 -3.77 -12.17 -27.83
CA PHE A 417 -5.21 -12.39 -27.97
C PHE A 417 -5.53 -13.81 -28.42
N LEU A 418 -4.69 -14.42 -29.25
CA LEU A 418 -4.83 -15.83 -29.60
C LEU A 418 -4.75 -16.73 -28.35
N GLU A 419 -3.67 -16.61 -27.59
CA GLU A 419 -3.45 -17.37 -26.34
C GLU A 419 -4.58 -17.13 -25.32
N ARG A 420 -5.01 -15.88 -25.18
CA ARG A 420 -6.12 -15.50 -24.31
C ARG A 420 -7.44 -16.14 -24.74
N ASN A 421 -7.74 -16.09 -26.01
CA ASN A 421 -8.96 -16.66 -26.56
C ASN A 421 -8.98 -18.18 -26.39
N GLU A 422 -7.89 -18.87 -26.68
CA GLU A 422 -7.73 -20.31 -26.43
C GLU A 422 -7.90 -20.66 -24.95
N TYR A 423 -7.34 -19.84 -24.05
CA TYR A 423 -7.51 -20.06 -22.62
C TYR A 423 -8.98 -20.04 -22.22
N PHE A 424 -9.77 -19.03 -22.67
CA PHE A 424 -11.17 -18.92 -22.33
C PHE A 424 -12.08 -19.89 -23.11
N GLN A 425 -11.63 -20.47 -24.20
CA GLN A 425 -12.29 -21.62 -24.82
C GLN A 425 -12.17 -22.87 -23.94
N LYS A 426 -10.98 -23.12 -23.38
CA LYS A 426 -10.72 -24.25 -22.46
C LYS A 426 -11.29 -24.02 -21.05
N HIS A 427 -11.40 -22.76 -20.62
CA HIS A 427 -11.88 -22.37 -19.30
C HIS A 427 -12.99 -21.32 -19.42
N PRO A 428 -14.21 -21.71 -19.84
CA PRO A 428 -15.30 -20.78 -20.11
C PRO A 428 -15.63 -19.92 -18.89
N LYS A 429 -15.56 -18.62 -19.07
CA LYS A 429 -15.89 -17.63 -18.06
C LYS A 429 -16.37 -16.35 -18.71
N ARG A 430 -17.58 -15.90 -18.35
CA ARG A 430 -18.09 -14.62 -18.84
C ARG A 430 -17.22 -13.44 -18.39
N ALA A 431 -17.15 -12.42 -19.23
CA ALA A 431 -16.46 -11.17 -18.93
C ALA A 431 -17.40 -10.17 -18.25
N GLY A 432 -16.85 -9.18 -17.52
CA GLY A 432 -17.61 -8.02 -17.06
C GLY A 432 -18.59 -8.28 -15.92
N ASN A 433 -18.22 -9.05 -14.92
CA ASN A 433 -19.08 -9.42 -13.78
C ASN A 433 -19.91 -8.25 -13.21
N LYS A 434 -19.35 -7.06 -13.15
CA LYS A 434 -20.00 -5.87 -12.60
C LYS A 434 -21.20 -5.40 -13.44
N ILE A 435 -21.13 -5.52 -14.77
CA ILE A 435 -22.19 -5.05 -15.66
C ILE A 435 -23.37 -6.00 -15.71
N TRP A 436 -23.18 -7.30 -15.40
CA TRP A 436 -24.25 -8.28 -15.40
C TRP A 436 -25.30 -8.08 -14.30
N GLY A 437 -25.03 -7.27 -13.29
CA GLY A 437 -25.98 -6.93 -12.24
C GLY A 437 -26.36 -8.06 -11.27
N LYS A 438 -25.85 -9.28 -11.49
CA LYS A 438 -26.15 -10.49 -10.67
C LYS A 438 -25.10 -10.78 -9.61
N GLU A 439 -23.97 -10.09 -9.65
CA GLU A 439 -22.87 -10.25 -8.69
C GLU A 439 -22.76 -9.00 -7.83
N PRO A 440 -22.29 -9.11 -6.57
CA PRO A 440 -22.10 -7.93 -5.74
C PRO A 440 -21.21 -6.95 -6.48
N SER A 441 -21.79 -5.86 -6.96
CA SER A 441 -21.02 -4.78 -7.55
C SER A 441 -20.18 -4.18 -6.43
N ALA A 442 -18.86 -4.03 -6.67
CA ALA A 442 -18.08 -3.19 -5.80
C ALA A 442 -18.76 -1.82 -5.72
N SER A 443 -18.67 -1.18 -4.56
CA SER A 443 -19.28 0.09 -4.14
C SER A 443 -19.22 1.28 -5.14
N GLY A 444 -18.83 1.04 -6.38
CA GLY A 444 -18.69 2.05 -7.43
C GLY A 444 -19.95 2.33 -8.26
N PHE A 445 -21.03 1.54 -8.12
CA PHE A 445 -22.28 1.71 -8.87
C PHE A 445 -23.42 2.19 -7.99
N SER A 446 -23.16 3.11 -7.07
CA SER A 446 -24.18 3.78 -6.28
C SER A 446 -24.77 4.96 -7.06
N ASP A 447 -25.92 5.46 -6.62
CA ASP A 447 -26.55 6.67 -7.16
C ASP A 447 -25.62 7.89 -7.13
N SER A 448 -24.64 7.88 -6.24
CA SER A 448 -23.58 8.90 -6.15
C SER A 448 -22.68 8.96 -7.39
N ASN A 449 -22.71 7.98 -8.28
CA ASN A 449 -21.99 8.01 -9.56
C ASN A 449 -22.71 8.81 -10.66
N ASN A 450 -23.88 9.37 -10.36
CA ASN A 450 -24.61 10.23 -11.28
C ASN A 450 -24.16 11.69 -11.06
N CYS A 451 -23.79 12.39 -12.13
CA CYS A 451 -23.40 13.81 -12.07
C CYS A 451 -24.55 14.75 -11.62
N LYS A 452 -25.78 14.29 -11.59
CA LYS A 452 -26.93 15.01 -11.01
C LYS A 452 -26.93 14.99 -9.49
N ASP A 453 -26.14 14.14 -8.85
CA ASP A 453 -25.99 14.15 -7.40
C ASP A 453 -25.29 15.45 -6.96
N PRO A 454 -25.94 16.29 -6.13
CA PRO A 454 -25.40 17.60 -5.73
C PRO A 454 -24.02 17.52 -5.07
N ARG A 455 -23.67 16.38 -4.46
CA ARG A 455 -22.37 16.16 -3.82
C ARG A 455 -21.19 16.18 -4.79
N TYR A 456 -21.42 16.04 -6.09
CA TYR A 456 -20.39 15.92 -7.12
C TYR A 456 -20.48 17.01 -8.21
N ARG A 457 -21.30 18.04 -7.98
CA ARG A 457 -21.43 19.21 -8.84
C ARG A 457 -20.39 20.28 -8.54
#